data_df22bf7b33c5e5daf68b928fae0dbba7
#
_entry.id   df22bf7b33c5e5daf68b928fae0dbba7
#
_cell.length_a   1.000
_cell.length_b   1.000
_cell.length_c   1.000
_cell.angle_alpha   90.00
_cell.angle_beta   90.00
_cell.angle_gamma   90.00
#
_symmetry.space_group_name_H-M   'P 1'
#
loop_
_entity.id
_entity.type
_entity.pdbx_description
1 polymer ?
#
loop_
_entity_poly.entity_id
_entity_poly.type
_entity_poly.pdbx_seq_one_letter_code
_entity_poly.pdbx_strand_id
1 'polypeptide(L)'
;MKEQIIRFKVNAVTSTFPLKCQDIMAVPPSYVDLGKSARDVFNKGYGFGLVKLEVKTKSASGVEFTTSGLSNTETAKVSGSLETKYKWSEYGLIFTEKWNTDNTLGTEIAIEDQLAKGLKLTFDTTFSPNTGKKSGRVKSAFKREYLNLGCDVDFDFAGPTIHGSAVAAYEGWLVGYQMSFDTAKSKLTQNNFAVGYKTGDFQLHTNVNDGAEFGGSIYQKVSDNLETAVNLAWSAGNNSTRFGIAAKYQLDSTASISAKVNNSSLIGVGYTQTLRPGIKLTLSALVDGKSINAGGHKLGLGLELEA
;
A
#
# COMPACT_ATOMS: atom_id res chain seq x y z
N MET A 1 -40.80 42.24 33.18
CA MET A 1 -39.58 41.64 32.53
C MET A 1 -39.73 40.14 32.58
N LYS A 2 -40.08 39.56 31.47
CA LYS A 2 -40.25 38.09 31.37
C LYS A 2 -38.98 37.54 30.70
N GLU A 3 -38.20 36.74 31.40
CA GLU A 3 -37.06 36.01 30.85
C GLU A 3 -37.59 34.87 29.94
N GLN A 4 -37.20 34.87 28.68
CA GLN A 4 -37.41 33.75 27.79
C GLN A 4 -36.22 32.81 27.91
N ILE A 5 -36.44 31.64 28.49
CA ILE A 5 -35.48 30.55 28.50
C ILE A 5 -35.62 29.79 27.18
N ILE A 6 -34.60 29.92 26.31
CA ILE A 6 -34.48 29.14 25.08
C ILE A 6 -33.97 27.74 25.46
N ARG A 7 -34.82 26.74 25.43
CA ARG A 7 -34.43 25.33 25.54
C ARG A 7 -33.99 24.79 24.18
N PHE A 8 -32.72 24.57 24.00
CA PHE A 8 -32.24 23.74 22.88
C PHE A 8 -32.59 22.28 23.15
N LYS A 9 -33.51 21.71 22.37
CA LYS A 9 -33.70 20.27 22.26
C LYS A 9 -32.58 19.69 21.41
N VAL A 10 -31.60 19.06 22.03
CA VAL A 10 -30.66 18.17 21.34
C VAL A 10 -31.42 16.86 21.07
N ASN A 11 -31.85 16.67 19.85
CA ASN A 11 -32.31 15.36 19.40
C ASN A 11 -31.09 14.45 19.27
N ALA A 12 -30.86 13.60 20.24
CA ALA A 12 -29.93 12.49 20.12
C ALA A 12 -30.51 11.51 19.08
N VAL A 13 -29.96 11.56 17.86
CA VAL A 13 -30.18 10.54 16.85
C VAL A 13 -29.37 9.33 17.29
N THR A 14 -29.97 8.45 18.06
CA THR A 14 -29.48 7.08 18.27
C THR A 14 -29.71 6.31 16.98
N SER A 15 -28.79 6.41 16.02
CA SER A 15 -28.71 5.46 14.93
C SER A 15 -28.11 4.16 15.47
N THR A 16 -28.97 3.25 15.88
CA THR A 16 -28.62 1.83 16.03
C THR A 16 -28.31 1.30 14.64
N PHE A 17 -27.00 1.29 14.28
CA PHE A 17 -26.53 0.54 13.13
C PHE A 17 -26.75 -0.95 13.44
N PRO A 18 -27.54 -1.69 12.64
CA PRO A 18 -27.58 -3.14 12.76
C PRO A 18 -26.22 -3.66 12.26
N LEU A 19 -25.35 -4.06 13.17
CA LEU A 19 -24.16 -4.83 12.86
C LEU A 19 -24.62 -6.14 12.21
N LYS A 20 -24.58 -6.21 10.88
CA LYS A 20 -24.68 -7.46 10.16
C LYS A 20 -23.47 -8.30 10.52
N CYS A 21 -23.67 -9.29 11.36
CA CYS A 21 -22.66 -10.21 11.90
C CYS A 21 -22.00 -11.12 10.83
N GLN A 22 -22.25 -10.89 9.54
CA GLN A 22 -21.82 -11.79 8.45
C GLN A 22 -20.52 -11.41 7.72
N ASP A 23 -19.96 -10.22 7.97
CA ASP A 23 -18.73 -9.78 7.28
C ASP A 23 -17.43 -9.86 8.13
N ILE A 24 -17.48 -10.52 9.30
CA ILE A 24 -16.43 -10.43 10.32
C ILE A 24 -15.38 -11.57 10.22
N MET A 25 -15.56 -12.54 9.32
CA MET A 25 -14.65 -13.69 9.22
C MET A 25 -13.66 -13.60 8.06
N ALA A 26 -13.19 -12.41 7.72
CA ALA A 26 -12.09 -12.26 6.77
C ALA A 26 -10.75 -12.51 7.49
N VAL A 27 -9.89 -13.33 6.88
CA VAL A 27 -8.50 -13.54 7.33
C VAL A 27 -7.82 -12.17 7.53
N PRO A 28 -7.16 -11.94 8.69
CA PRO A 28 -6.49 -10.67 8.94
C PRO A 28 -5.49 -10.30 7.84
N PRO A 29 -5.37 -9.02 7.47
CA PRO A 29 -4.35 -8.58 6.54
C PRO A 29 -2.94 -8.79 7.14
N SER A 30 -1.90 -8.72 6.32
CA SER A 30 -0.54 -8.62 6.81
C SER A 30 -0.32 -7.28 7.52
N TYR A 31 0.74 -7.16 8.34
CA TYR A 31 1.05 -5.89 9.01
C TYR A 31 1.22 -4.74 8.02
N VAL A 32 1.87 -4.99 6.88
CA VAL A 32 2.07 -4.02 5.80
C VAL A 32 0.75 -3.58 5.15
N ASP A 33 -0.26 -4.45 5.15
CA ASP A 33 -1.58 -4.15 4.58
C ASP A 33 -2.53 -3.44 5.56
N LEU A 34 -2.14 -3.25 6.83
CA LEU A 34 -2.89 -2.44 7.78
C LEU A 34 -3.00 -0.99 7.25
N GLY A 35 -4.19 -0.42 7.24
CA GLY A 35 -4.46 0.91 6.68
C GLY A 35 -4.30 1.04 5.16
N LYS A 36 -4.27 -0.07 4.42
CA LYS A 36 -4.09 -0.09 2.96
C LYS A 36 -5.17 0.69 2.22
N SER A 37 -6.44 0.61 2.64
CA SER A 37 -7.54 1.34 1.99
C SER A 37 -7.28 2.85 1.96
N ALA A 38 -6.89 3.43 3.09
CA ALA A 38 -6.52 4.85 3.14
C ALA A 38 -5.29 5.15 2.27
N ARG A 39 -4.22 4.34 2.37
CA ARG A 39 -3.02 4.51 1.55
C ARG A 39 -3.32 4.42 0.05
N ASP A 40 -4.23 3.56 -0.36
CA ASP A 40 -4.62 3.40 -1.76
C ASP A 40 -5.28 4.66 -2.31
N VAL A 41 -6.17 5.32 -1.54
CA VAL A 41 -6.77 6.60 -1.93
C VAL A 41 -5.72 7.71 -2.09
N PHE A 42 -4.67 7.71 -1.24
CA PHE A 42 -3.59 8.70 -1.32
C PHE A 42 -2.57 8.44 -2.43
N ASN A 43 -2.39 7.18 -2.85
CA ASN A 43 -1.27 6.78 -3.72
C ASN A 43 -1.70 6.33 -5.12
N LYS A 44 -2.86 5.68 -5.25
CA LYS A 44 -3.34 5.20 -6.55
C LYS A 44 -3.96 6.31 -7.39
N GLY A 45 -3.72 6.25 -8.70
CA GLY A 45 -4.21 7.26 -9.64
C GLY A 45 -3.33 8.53 -9.72
N TYR A 46 -2.11 8.48 -9.17
CA TYR A 46 -1.15 9.58 -9.24
C TYR A 46 0.21 9.09 -9.75
N GLY A 47 0.94 9.96 -10.44
CA GLY A 47 2.28 9.70 -10.96
C GLY A 47 3.03 11.01 -11.20
N PHE A 48 3.00 11.92 -10.22
CA PHE A 48 3.55 13.28 -10.35
C PHE A 48 5.04 13.29 -10.76
N GLY A 49 5.36 14.00 -11.82
CA GLY A 49 6.72 14.09 -12.34
C GLY A 49 7.22 12.81 -13.01
N LEU A 50 6.33 11.87 -13.30
CA LEU A 50 6.68 10.58 -13.88
C LEU A 50 5.90 10.33 -15.17
N VAL A 51 6.58 9.76 -16.16
CA VAL A 51 5.97 9.10 -17.31
C VAL A 51 6.15 7.60 -17.12
N LYS A 52 5.06 6.88 -16.93
CA LYS A 52 5.04 5.43 -16.70
C LYS A 52 4.37 4.72 -17.86
N LEU A 53 5.03 3.70 -18.39
CA LEU A 53 4.47 2.73 -19.30
C LEU A 53 4.51 1.36 -18.65
N GLU A 54 3.41 0.65 -18.64
CA GLU A 54 3.35 -0.73 -18.15
C GLU A 54 2.60 -1.59 -19.18
N VAL A 55 3.21 -2.70 -19.56
CA VAL A 55 2.63 -3.67 -20.51
C VAL A 55 2.58 -5.01 -19.81
N LYS A 56 1.37 -5.57 -19.74
CA LYS A 56 1.12 -6.92 -19.20
C LYS A 56 0.60 -7.80 -20.29
N THR A 57 1.21 -8.94 -20.47
CA THR A 57 0.75 -9.96 -21.41
C THR A 57 0.72 -11.33 -20.74
N LYS A 58 -0.23 -12.16 -21.14
CA LYS A 58 -0.36 -13.52 -20.65
C LYS A 58 -0.31 -14.49 -21.80
N SER A 59 0.66 -15.39 -21.77
CA SER A 59 0.79 -16.47 -22.73
C SER A 59 -0.33 -17.51 -22.58
N ALA A 60 -0.67 -18.20 -23.64
CA ALA A 60 -1.57 -19.36 -23.60
C ALA A 60 -1.08 -20.48 -22.66
N SER A 61 0.24 -20.58 -22.42
CA SER A 61 0.85 -21.50 -21.45
C SER A 61 0.76 -21.04 -19.98
N GLY A 62 0.12 -19.88 -19.73
CA GLY A 62 -0.05 -19.34 -18.36
C GLY A 62 1.13 -18.54 -17.84
N VAL A 63 2.15 -18.26 -18.64
CA VAL A 63 3.25 -17.36 -18.30
C VAL A 63 2.77 -15.91 -18.42
N GLU A 64 2.95 -15.12 -17.36
CA GLU A 64 2.65 -13.71 -17.33
C GLU A 64 3.94 -12.90 -17.49
N PHE A 65 3.93 -11.94 -18.42
CA PHE A 65 5.03 -11.01 -18.64
C PHE A 65 4.54 -9.61 -18.28
N THR A 66 5.31 -8.91 -17.46
CA THR A 66 5.09 -7.51 -17.15
C THR A 66 6.34 -6.71 -17.48
N THR A 67 6.22 -5.80 -18.42
CA THR A 67 7.29 -4.86 -18.76
C THR A 67 6.90 -3.49 -18.26
N SER A 68 7.77 -2.82 -17.53
CA SER A 68 7.53 -1.45 -17.09
C SER A 68 8.68 -0.52 -17.47
N GLY A 69 8.32 0.67 -17.93
CA GLY A 69 9.23 1.78 -18.16
C GLY A 69 8.80 2.99 -17.32
N LEU A 70 9.74 3.63 -16.68
CA LEU A 70 9.53 4.82 -15.86
C LEU A 70 10.54 5.88 -16.24
N SER A 71 10.08 7.07 -16.61
CA SER A 71 10.93 8.25 -16.83
C SER A 71 10.57 9.31 -15.80
N ASN A 72 11.56 9.76 -15.05
CA ASN A 72 11.39 10.88 -14.14
C ASN A 72 11.72 12.17 -14.90
N THR A 73 10.73 13.07 -15.03
CA THR A 73 10.83 14.30 -15.82
C THR A 73 11.74 15.35 -15.19
N GLU A 74 12.00 15.26 -13.87
CA GLU A 74 12.86 16.22 -13.16
C GLU A 74 14.33 15.81 -13.22
N THR A 75 14.62 14.52 -13.02
CA THR A 75 15.99 13.99 -12.96
C THR A 75 16.48 13.46 -14.31
N ALA A 76 15.59 13.41 -15.32
CA ALA A 76 15.79 12.78 -16.63
C ALA A 76 16.27 11.32 -16.52
N LYS A 77 16.08 10.67 -15.36
CA LYS A 77 16.40 9.26 -15.17
C LYS A 77 15.32 8.40 -15.77
N VAL A 78 15.76 7.43 -16.57
CA VAL A 78 14.88 6.40 -17.13
C VAL A 78 15.25 5.07 -16.49
N SER A 79 14.25 4.32 -16.06
CA SER A 79 14.40 2.97 -15.54
C SER A 79 13.34 2.07 -16.17
N GLY A 80 13.65 0.80 -16.30
CA GLY A 80 12.73 -0.21 -16.79
C GLY A 80 12.91 -1.51 -16.05
N SER A 81 11.90 -2.34 -16.10
CA SER A 81 11.96 -3.71 -15.59
C SER A 81 11.17 -4.65 -16.48
N LEU A 82 11.66 -5.87 -16.58
CA LEU A 82 10.97 -7.01 -17.14
C LEU A 82 10.72 -8.02 -16.03
N GLU A 83 9.48 -8.41 -15.84
CA GLU A 83 9.09 -9.43 -14.87
C GLU A 83 8.39 -10.56 -15.62
N THR A 84 8.83 -11.77 -15.36
CA THR A 84 8.23 -13.00 -15.89
C THR A 84 7.72 -13.80 -14.70
N LYS A 85 6.44 -14.18 -14.75
CA LYS A 85 5.81 -14.95 -13.68
C LYS A 85 5.16 -16.19 -14.24
N TYR A 86 5.46 -17.33 -13.67
CA TYR A 86 4.88 -18.62 -13.98
C TYR A 86 4.28 -19.26 -12.74
N LYS A 87 3.02 -19.64 -12.83
CA LYS A 87 2.31 -20.33 -11.74
C LYS A 87 2.09 -21.79 -12.13
N TRP A 88 2.74 -22.68 -11.38
CA TRP A 88 2.56 -24.12 -11.51
C TRP A 88 1.53 -24.60 -10.48
N SER A 89 0.27 -24.59 -10.87
CA SER A 89 -0.87 -24.80 -9.97
C SER A 89 -0.89 -26.20 -9.33
N GLU A 90 -0.36 -27.21 -10.02
CA GLU A 90 -0.32 -28.60 -9.55
C GLU A 90 0.55 -28.78 -8.31
N TYR A 91 1.65 -28.04 -8.23
CA TYR A 91 2.61 -28.08 -7.13
C TYR A 91 2.53 -26.85 -6.21
N GLY A 92 1.57 -25.95 -6.43
CA GLY A 92 1.47 -24.70 -5.67
C GLY A 92 2.71 -23.81 -5.77
N LEU A 93 3.51 -24.00 -6.83
CA LEU A 93 4.75 -23.25 -7.06
C LEU A 93 4.46 -22.00 -7.92
N ILE A 94 5.06 -20.89 -7.49
CA ILE A 94 5.07 -19.65 -8.25
C ILE A 94 6.53 -19.27 -8.45
N PHE A 95 6.94 -19.17 -9.70
CA PHE A 95 8.27 -18.71 -10.10
C PHE A 95 8.14 -17.30 -10.67
N THR A 96 8.94 -16.37 -10.16
CA THR A 96 8.99 -14.98 -10.65
C THR A 96 10.43 -14.58 -10.89
N GLU A 97 10.73 -14.09 -12.06
CA GLU A 97 12.02 -13.54 -12.43
C GLU A 97 11.87 -12.09 -12.84
N LYS A 98 12.71 -11.23 -12.31
CA LYS A 98 12.68 -9.78 -12.55
C LYS A 98 14.04 -9.26 -12.93
N TRP A 99 14.12 -8.60 -14.05
CA TRP A 99 15.31 -7.93 -14.52
C TRP A 99 15.07 -6.42 -14.62
N ASN A 100 15.96 -5.64 -14.01
CA ASN A 100 15.91 -4.19 -14.03
C ASN A 100 17.01 -3.62 -14.93
N THR A 101 16.81 -2.41 -15.44
CA THR A 101 17.80 -1.71 -16.29
C THR A 101 19.07 -1.27 -15.54
N ASP A 102 19.08 -1.32 -14.21
CA ASP A 102 20.30 -1.19 -13.38
C ASP A 102 21.14 -2.48 -13.36
N ASN A 103 20.76 -3.46 -14.18
CA ASN A 103 21.36 -4.79 -14.29
C ASN A 103 21.23 -5.62 -13.00
N THR A 104 20.15 -5.45 -12.25
CA THR A 104 19.83 -6.30 -11.11
C THR A 104 18.85 -7.39 -11.54
N LEU A 105 19.21 -8.64 -11.27
CA LEU A 105 18.38 -9.82 -11.48
C LEU A 105 17.80 -10.26 -10.14
N GLY A 106 16.48 -10.40 -10.07
CA GLY A 106 15.76 -10.94 -8.93
C GLY A 106 15.06 -12.24 -9.32
N THR A 107 15.20 -13.27 -8.51
CA THR A 107 14.49 -14.54 -8.69
C THR A 107 13.72 -14.87 -7.41
N GLU A 108 12.42 -15.05 -7.54
CA GLU A 108 11.53 -15.42 -6.43
C GLU A 108 10.85 -16.77 -6.72
N ILE A 109 10.94 -17.68 -5.76
CA ILE A 109 10.23 -18.97 -5.79
C ILE A 109 9.32 -19.00 -4.57
N ALA A 110 8.01 -19.07 -4.79
CA ALA A 110 7.04 -19.18 -3.73
C ALA A 110 6.31 -20.52 -3.77
N ILE A 111 6.07 -21.11 -2.60
CA ILE A 111 5.31 -22.34 -2.38
C ILE A 111 4.13 -21.96 -1.49
N GLU A 112 2.92 -22.23 -1.95
CA GLU A 112 1.68 -21.85 -1.25
C GLU A 112 0.82 -23.10 -1.00
N ASP A 113 0.33 -23.26 0.24
CA ASP A 113 -0.63 -24.29 0.69
C ASP A 113 -0.18 -25.77 0.54
N GLN A 114 1.06 -26.05 0.17
CA GLN A 114 1.54 -27.42 -0.01
C GLN A 114 2.02 -28.06 1.30
N LEU A 115 2.73 -27.33 2.15
CA LEU A 115 3.28 -27.82 3.41
C LEU A 115 2.24 -27.79 4.53
N ALA A 116 1.48 -26.72 4.61
CA ALA A 116 0.38 -26.55 5.55
C ALA A 116 -0.62 -25.55 4.98
N LYS A 117 -1.91 -25.77 5.20
CA LYS A 117 -2.97 -24.87 4.74
C LYS A 117 -2.82 -23.48 5.35
N GLY A 118 -2.71 -22.45 4.51
CA GLY A 118 -2.47 -21.07 4.89
C GLY A 118 -0.99 -20.71 5.05
N LEU A 119 -0.05 -21.62 4.80
CA LEU A 119 1.38 -21.36 4.82
C LEU A 119 1.88 -21.03 3.42
N LYS A 120 2.56 -19.89 3.28
CA LYS A 120 3.31 -19.52 2.08
C LYS A 120 4.77 -19.34 2.45
N LEU A 121 5.65 -20.05 1.77
CA LEU A 121 7.10 -19.87 1.84
C LEU A 121 7.59 -19.24 0.55
N THR A 122 8.47 -18.24 0.67
CA THR A 122 9.03 -17.54 -0.49
C THR A 122 10.54 -17.45 -0.31
N PHE A 123 11.27 -17.89 -1.33
CA PHE A 123 12.72 -17.74 -1.44
C PHE A 123 12.98 -16.64 -2.48
N ASP A 124 13.58 -15.56 -2.06
CA ASP A 124 13.87 -14.39 -2.87
C ASP A 124 15.39 -14.19 -2.92
N THR A 125 15.93 -14.12 -4.13
CA THR A 125 17.37 -13.88 -4.34
C THR A 125 17.56 -12.73 -5.31
N THR A 126 18.53 -11.87 -5.02
CA THR A 126 18.92 -10.79 -5.93
C THR A 126 20.40 -10.87 -6.24
N PHE A 127 20.73 -10.62 -7.50
CA PHE A 127 22.09 -10.59 -7.98
C PHE A 127 22.32 -9.34 -8.84
N SER A 128 23.36 -8.59 -8.54
CA SER A 128 23.79 -7.44 -9.34
C SER A 128 25.14 -7.76 -9.99
N PRO A 129 25.18 -8.11 -11.29
CA PRO A 129 26.43 -8.43 -11.99
C PRO A 129 27.47 -7.32 -11.94
N ASN A 130 27.03 -6.06 -12.02
CA ASN A 130 27.92 -4.91 -12.04
C ASN A 130 28.73 -4.73 -10.75
N THR A 131 28.16 -5.12 -9.61
CA THR A 131 28.79 -4.97 -8.28
C THR A 131 29.21 -6.31 -7.69
N GLY A 132 28.81 -7.44 -8.31
CA GLY A 132 28.96 -8.79 -7.76
C GLY A 132 28.13 -9.03 -6.50
N LYS A 133 27.31 -8.08 -6.07
CA LYS A 133 26.52 -8.17 -4.84
C LYS A 133 25.41 -9.20 -5.00
N LYS A 134 25.31 -10.08 -4.01
CA LYS A 134 24.25 -11.10 -3.90
C LYS A 134 23.55 -10.90 -2.57
N SER A 135 22.25 -11.05 -2.57
CA SER A 135 21.44 -11.09 -1.35
C SER A 135 20.39 -12.20 -1.47
N GLY A 136 20.03 -12.78 -0.36
CA GLY A 136 18.99 -13.80 -0.25
C GLY A 136 18.04 -13.45 0.88
N ARG A 137 16.76 -13.74 0.68
CA ARG A 137 15.72 -13.57 1.69
C ARG A 137 14.80 -14.79 1.67
N VAL A 138 14.49 -15.29 2.84
CA VAL A 138 13.45 -16.30 3.04
C VAL A 138 12.29 -15.66 3.77
N LYS A 139 11.10 -15.71 3.18
CA LYS A 139 9.87 -15.15 3.76
C LYS A 139 8.92 -16.31 4.08
N SER A 140 8.34 -16.29 5.26
CA SER A 140 7.29 -17.22 5.70
C SER A 140 6.06 -16.41 6.08
N ALA A 141 4.92 -16.71 5.50
CA ALA A 141 3.64 -16.12 5.86
C ALA A 141 2.65 -17.22 6.20
N PHE A 142 2.04 -17.11 7.37
CA PHE A 142 1.04 -18.04 7.84
C PHE A 142 -0.27 -17.31 8.14
N LYS A 143 -1.34 -17.69 7.45
CA LYS A 143 -2.65 -17.05 7.51
C LYS A 143 -3.69 -18.02 8.06
N ARG A 144 -4.43 -17.57 9.07
CA ARG A 144 -5.58 -18.24 9.68
C ARG A 144 -6.70 -17.26 9.94
N GLU A 145 -7.88 -17.75 10.31
CA GLU A 145 -9.10 -16.97 10.49
C GLU A 145 -8.95 -15.74 11.42
N TYR A 146 -8.15 -15.82 12.46
CA TYR A 146 -7.96 -14.70 13.41
C TYR A 146 -6.52 -14.22 13.51
N LEU A 147 -5.60 -14.83 12.74
CA LEU A 147 -4.18 -14.61 12.90
C LEU A 147 -3.45 -14.60 11.56
N ASN A 148 -2.57 -13.62 11.37
CA ASN A 148 -1.64 -13.54 10.26
C ASN A 148 -0.24 -13.33 10.82
N LEU A 149 0.65 -14.27 10.60
CA LEU A 149 2.04 -14.24 11.04
C LEU A 149 2.95 -14.12 9.83
N GLY A 150 3.98 -13.30 9.94
CA GLY A 150 5.05 -13.18 8.95
C GLY A 150 6.41 -13.29 9.65
N CYS A 151 7.31 -14.03 9.05
CA CYS A 151 8.71 -14.11 9.46
C CYS A 151 9.58 -14.09 8.22
N ASP A 152 10.41 -13.07 8.09
CA ASP A 152 11.35 -12.92 6.98
C ASP A 152 12.77 -12.94 7.54
N VAL A 153 13.67 -13.61 6.87
CA VAL A 153 15.09 -13.66 7.22
C VAL A 153 15.89 -13.19 6.02
N ASP A 154 16.57 -12.07 6.18
CA ASP A 154 17.49 -11.51 5.20
C ASP A 154 18.90 -12.07 5.48
N PHE A 155 19.47 -12.72 4.48
CA PHE A 155 20.84 -13.23 4.57
C PHE A 155 21.81 -12.19 4.02
N ASP A 156 22.52 -11.53 4.92
CA ASP A 156 23.68 -10.68 4.59
C ASP A 156 24.95 -11.33 5.10
N PHE A 157 26.08 -11.08 4.43
CA PHE A 157 27.41 -11.59 4.86
C PHE A 157 27.84 -11.07 6.23
N ALA A 158 27.31 -9.91 6.65
CA ALA A 158 27.58 -9.33 7.98
C ALA A 158 26.80 -10.01 9.13
N GLY A 159 25.77 -10.78 8.80
CA GLY A 159 24.87 -11.45 9.72
C GLY A 159 23.41 -11.32 9.30
N PRO A 160 22.58 -12.33 9.57
CA PRO A 160 21.18 -12.27 9.15
C PRO A 160 20.38 -11.22 9.93
N THR A 161 19.40 -10.61 9.24
CA THR A 161 18.39 -9.77 9.88
C THR A 161 17.05 -10.50 9.89
N ILE A 162 16.43 -10.60 11.04
CA ILE A 162 15.14 -11.28 11.23
C ILE A 162 14.04 -10.23 11.35
N HIS A 163 13.02 -10.35 10.51
CA HIS A 163 11.82 -9.52 10.55
C HIS A 163 10.64 -10.39 10.98
N GLY A 164 10.01 -10.03 12.07
CA GLY A 164 8.80 -10.68 12.58
C GLY A 164 7.59 -9.76 12.46
N SER A 165 6.45 -10.30 12.09
CA SER A 165 5.18 -9.58 12.11
C SER A 165 4.04 -10.49 12.55
N ALA A 166 3.10 -9.93 13.28
CA ALA A 166 1.89 -10.62 13.71
C ALA A 166 0.71 -9.65 13.65
N VAL A 167 -0.41 -10.10 13.11
CA VAL A 167 -1.68 -9.38 13.14
C VAL A 167 -2.76 -10.31 13.63
N ALA A 168 -3.47 -9.89 14.66
CA ALA A 168 -4.66 -10.56 15.17
C ALA A 168 -5.91 -9.74 14.83
N ALA A 169 -7.01 -10.44 14.52
CA ALA A 169 -8.30 -9.83 14.27
C ALA A 169 -9.37 -10.45 15.17
N TYR A 170 -10.21 -9.61 15.75
CA TYR A 170 -11.36 -10.02 16.53
C TYR A 170 -12.48 -8.98 16.43
N GLU A 171 -13.66 -9.39 15.99
CA GLU A 171 -14.87 -8.53 15.89
C GLU A 171 -14.62 -7.16 15.22
N GLY A 172 -13.85 -7.14 14.12
CA GLY A 172 -13.51 -5.92 13.39
C GLY A 172 -12.28 -5.17 13.93
N TRP A 173 -11.82 -5.48 15.15
CA TRP A 173 -10.57 -4.97 15.69
C TRP A 173 -9.37 -5.69 15.10
N LEU A 174 -8.34 -4.93 14.78
CA LEU A 174 -7.07 -5.40 14.26
C LEU A 174 -5.97 -4.91 15.19
N VAL A 175 -5.13 -5.83 15.64
CA VAL A 175 -3.95 -5.50 16.44
C VAL A 175 -2.75 -6.09 15.73
N GLY A 176 -1.75 -5.26 15.46
CA GLY A 176 -0.55 -5.64 14.74
C GLY A 176 0.71 -5.28 15.51
N TYR A 177 1.71 -6.16 15.40
CA TYR A 177 3.05 -5.93 15.89
C TYR A 177 4.06 -6.30 14.82
N GLN A 178 5.10 -5.51 14.67
CA GLN A 178 6.20 -5.77 13.75
C GLN A 178 7.53 -5.42 14.41
N MET A 179 8.50 -6.30 14.24
CA MET A 179 9.86 -6.09 14.75
C MET A 179 10.90 -6.47 13.70
N SER A 180 12.08 -5.87 13.81
CA SER A 180 13.28 -6.25 13.06
C SER A 180 14.46 -6.36 14.01
N PHE A 181 15.16 -7.49 13.95
CA PHE A 181 16.32 -7.78 14.79
C PHE A 181 17.55 -8.01 13.92
N ASP A 182 18.56 -7.15 14.09
CA ASP A 182 19.88 -7.28 13.45
C ASP A 182 20.77 -8.17 14.33
N THR A 183 21.07 -9.39 13.85
CA THR A 183 21.84 -10.35 14.63
C THR A 183 23.31 -9.96 14.72
N ALA A 184 23.86 -9.25 13.73
CA ALA A 184 25.25 -8.81 13.74
C ALA A 184 25.53 -7.78 14.83
N LYS A 185 24.53 -6.88 15.06
CA LYS A 185 24.63 -5.83 16.09
C LYS A 185 23.93 -6.22 17.39
N SER A 186 23.27 -7.40 17.42
CA SER A 186 22.43 -7.83 18.53
C SER A 186 21.44 -6.75 18.99
N LYS A 187 20.84 -6.05 18.04
CA LYS A 187 19.98 -4.89 18.30
C LYS A 187 18.62 -5.03 17.59
N LEU A 188 17.58 -4.65 18.32
CA LEU A 188 16.27 -4.41 17.74
C LEU A 188 16.33 -3.10 16.95
N THR A 189 16.18 -3.19 15.63
CA THR A 189 16.29 -2.04 14.70
C THR A 189 14.94 -1.44 14.35
N GLN A 190 13.86 -2.19 14.58
CA GLN A 190 12.50 -1.73 14.33
C GLN A 190 11.56 -2.36 15.36
N ASN A 191 10.66 -1.53 15.89
CA ASN A 191 9.65 -1.94 16.86
C ASN A 191 8.37 -1.13 16.63
N ASN A 192 7.41 -1.73 15.93
CA ASN A 192 6.19 -1.05 15.49
C ASN A 192 4.97 -1.75 16.06
N PHE A 193 4.03 -0.95 16.52
CA PHE A 193 2.74 -1.40 17.01
C PHE A 193 1.62 -0.71 16.24
N ALA A 194 0.55 -1.42 15.95
CA ALA A 194 -0.60 -0.88 15.24
C ALA A 194 -1.91 -1.41 15.82
N VAL A 195 -2.92 -0.55 15.85
CA VAL A 195 -4.29 -0.90 16.19
C VAL A 195 -5.20 -0.32 15.12
N GLY A 196 -6.17 -1.10 14.70
CA GLY A 196 -7.16 -0.69 13.71
C GLY A 196 -8.54 -1.23 14.04
N TYR A 197 -9.53 -0.61 13.42
CA TYR A 197 -10.90 -1.09 13.43
C TYR A 197 -11.43 -1.02 12.00
N LYS A 198 -11.98 -2.12 11.52
CA LYS A 198 -12.49 -2.24 10.15
C LYS A 198 -13.91 -2.76 10.16
N THR A 199 -14.78 -2.04 9.46
CA THR A 199 -16.11 -2.51 9.04
C THR A 199 -16.18 -2.53 7.51
N GLY A 200 -17.32 -2.85 6.91
CA GLY A 200 -17.49 -2.86 5.45
C GLY A 200 -17.03 -1.56 4.79
N ASP A 201 -17.53 -0.41 5.27
CA ASP A 201 -17.35 0.90 4.64
C ASP A 201 -16.40 1.84 5.39
N PHE A 202 -15.93 1.45 6.57
CA PHE A 202 -15.09 2.28 7.43
C PHE A 202 -13.85 1.54 7.90
N GLN A 203 -12.71 2.22 7.89
CA GLN A 203 -11.48 1.70 8.47
C GLN A 203 -10.75 2.82 9.23
N LEU A 204 -10.49 2.57 10.50
CA LEU A 204 -9.58 3.34 11.34
C LEU A 204 -8.29 2.55 11.52
N HIS A 205 -7.17 3.21 11.41
CA HIS A 205 -5.85 2.62 11.65
C HIS A 205 -4.98 3.62 12.39
N THR A 206 -4.30 3.16 13.42
CA THR A 206 -3.29 3.91 14.18
C THR A 206 -2.04 3.07 14.32
N ASN A 207 -0.89 3.69 14.26
CA ASN A 207 0.40 3.02 14.44
C ASN A 207 1.38 3.88 15.23
N VAL A 208 2.27 3.20 15.91
CA VAL A 208 3.43 3.78 16.59
C VAL A 208 4.67 3.07 16.08
N ASN A 209 5.60 3.80 15.50
CA ASN A 209 6.85 3.27 14.97
C ASN A 209 8.00 3.71 15.87
N ASP A 210 8.77 2.73 16.36
CA ASP A 210 9.95 2.92 17.21
C ASP A 210 9.74 3.85 18.42
N GLY A 211 8.49 4.00 18.87
CA GLY A 211 8.12 4.90 19.96
C GLY A 211 8.28 6.40 19.66
N ALA A 212 8.65 6.77 18.44
CA ALA A 212 8.96 8.15 18.05
C ALA A 212 8.03 8.71 16.97
N GLU A 213 7.42 7.86 16.15
CA GLU A 213 6.48 8.26 15.11
C GLU A 213 5.10 7.71 15.43
N PHE A 214 4.11 8.59 15.44
CA PHE A 214 2.71 8.28 15.67
C PHE A 214 1.94 8.55 14.38
N GLY A 215 1.25 7.55 13.87
CA GLY A 215 0.45 7.65 12.66
C GLY A 215 -1.00 7.29 12.91
N GLY A 216 -1.89 7.84 12.11
CA GLY A 216 -3.29 7.46 12.07
C GLY A 216 -3.89 7.72 10.70
N SER A 217 -4.78 6.87 10.28
CA SER A 217 -5.54 7.06 9.05
C SER A 217 -6.98 6.62 9.23
N ILE A 218 -7.86 7.36 8.58
CA ILE A 218 -9.28 7.05 8.50
C ILE A 218 -9.61 6.87 7.03
N TYR A 219 -10.29 5.80 6.70
CA TYR A 219 -10.88 5.56 5.40
C TYR A 219 -12.39 5.41 5.56
N GLN A 220 -13.12 6.06 4.67
CA GLN A 220 -14.57 5.96 4.60
C GLN A 220 -15.03 5.81 3.16
N LYS A 221 -15.78 4.76 2.88
CA LYS A 221 -16.57 4.63 1.66
C LYS A 221 -17.90 5.37 1.89
N VAL A 222 -18.00 6.60 1.38
CA VAL A 222 -19.16 7.47 1.59
C VAL A 222 -20.34 7.02 0.73
N SER A 223 -20.05 6.54 -0.48
CA SER A 223 -21.02 5.94 -1.41
C SER A 223 -20.31 4.92 -2.29
N ASP A 224 -21.05 4.22 -3.16
CA ASP A 224 -20.44 3.28 -4.10
C ASP A 224 -19.42 3.94 -5.03
N ASN A 225 -19.57 5.22 -5.27
CA ASN A 225 -18.72 6.00 -6.16
C ASN A 225 -17.72 6.89 -5.45
N LEU A 226 -17.86 7.14 -4.13
CA LEU A 226 -17.01 8.10 -3.39
C LEU A 226 -16.32 7.42 -2.22
N GLU A 227 -15.00 7.43 -2.28
CA GLU A 227 -14.10 7.02 -1.21
C GLU A 227 -13.32 8.23 -0.69
N THR A 228 -13.19 8.34 0.61
CA THR A 228 -12.43 9.40 1.26
C THR A 228 -11.43 8.83 2.25
N ALA A 229 -10.31 9.53 2.42
CA ALA A 229 -9.32 9.15 3.41
C ALA A 229 -8.67 10.38 4.04
N VAL A 230 -8.35 10.25 5.31
CA VAL A 230 -7.59 11.24 6.08
C VAL A 230 -6.36 10.54 6.64
N ASN A 231 -5.23 11.20 6.61
CA ASN A 231 -3.97 10.70 7.17
C ASN A 231 -3.35 11.76 8.08
N LEU A 232 -2.91 11.33 9.25
CA LEU A 232 -2.16 12.14 10.21
C LEU A 232 -0.90 11.37 10.59
N ALA A 233 0.25 12.04 10.59
CA ALA A 233 1.49 11.50 11.10
C ALA A 233 2.22 12.59 11.89
N TRP A 234 2.67 12.23 13.09
CA TRP A 234 3.43 13.10 13.98
C TRP A 234 4.74 12.41 14.39
N SER A 235 5.85 13.14 14.27
CA SER A 235 7.16 12.67 14.68
C SER A 235 7.62 13.45 15.91
N ALA A 236 7.84 12.75 17.01
CA ALA A 236 8.23 13.36 18.29
C ALA A 236 9.64 13.97 18.25
N GLY A 237 10.55 13.41 17.44
CA GLY A 237 11.96 13.83 17.40
C GLY A 237 12.19 15.23 16.82
N ASN A 238 11.41 15.60 15.80
CA ASN A 238 11.49 16.92 15.14
C ASN A 238 10.20 17.74 15.26
N ASN A 239 9.24 17.27 16.05
CA ASN A 239 7.92 17.86 16.26
C ASN A 239 7.19 18.20 14.95
N SER A 240 7.41 17.39 13.91
CA SER A 240 6.83 17.56 12.58
C SER A 240 5.49 16.84 12.49
N THR A 241 4.46 17.57 12.10
CA THR A 241 3.13 17.03 11.83
C THR A 241 2.84 17.04 10.33
N ARG A 242 2.45 15.91 9.81
CA ARG A 242 1.98 15.75 8.42
C ARG A 242 0.50 15.38 8.47
N PHE A 243 -0.31 16.16 7.79
CA PHE A 243 -1.74 15.94 7.69
C PHE A 243 -2.15 16.00 6.23
N GLY A 244 -3.04 15.12 5.81
CA GLY A 244 -3.57 15.11 4.45
C GLY A 244 -4.99 14.57 4.41
N ILE A 245 -5.74 15.05 3.41
CA ILE A 245 -7.06 14.57 3.04
C ILE A 245 -7.00 14.14 1.59
N ALA A 246 -7.64 13.03 1.26
CA ALA A 246 -7.76 12.53 -0.10
C ALA A 246 -9.17 12.02 -0.36
N ALA A 247 -9.61 12.12 -1.60
CA ALA A 247 -10.86 11.57 -2.07
C ALA A 247 -10.67 10.96 -3.47
N LYS A 248 -11.40 9.89 -3.73
CA LYS A 248 -11.51 9.28 -5.04
C LYS A 248 -12.97 9.18 -5.41
N TYR A 249 -13.31 9.67 -6.59
CA TYR A 249 -14.67 9.63 -7.12
C TYR A 249 -14.70 8.85 -8.43
N GLN A 250 -15.53 7.83 -8.50
CA GLN A 250 -15.79 7.06 -9.71
C GLN A 250 -16.86 7.77 -10.52
N LEU A 251 -16.49 8.34 -11.66
CA LEU A 251 -17.42 9.05 -12.55
C LEU A 251 -18.36 8.08 -13.25
N ASP A 252 -17.78 7.01 -13.79
CA ASP A 252 -18.48 5.91 -14.46
C ASP A 252 -17.64 4.62 -14.35
N SER A 253 -18.06 3.54 -15.00
CA SER A 253 -17.34 2.26 -14.98
C SER A 253 -15.92 2.31 -15.56
N THR A 254 -15.59 3.36 -16.32
CA THR A 254 -14.32 3.51 -17.04
C THR A 254 -13.47 4.66 -16.54
N ALA A 255 -14.06 5.65 -15.84
CA ALA A 255 -13.38 6.88 -15.46
C ALA A 255 -13.43 7.14 -13.95
N SER A 256 -12.33 7.58 -13.37
CA SER A 256 -12.26 8.04 -11.98
C SER A 256 -11.39 9.28 -11.81
N ILE A 257 -11.77 10.13 -10.87
CA ILE A 257 -11.00 11.29 -10.44
C ILE A 257 -10.53 11.05 -9.01
N SER A 258 -9.29 11.41 -8.75
CA SER A 258 -8.69 11.39 -7.41
C SER A 258 -8.14 12.78 -7.09
N ALA A 259 -8.33 13.24 -5.88
CA ALA A 259 -7.78 14.49 -5.39
C ALA A 259 -7.21 14.32 -3.99
N LYS A 260 -6.11 15.00 -3.68
CA LYS A 260 -5.51 15.03 -2.35
C LYS A 260 -4.91 16.39 -2.05
N VAL A 261 -4.90 16.74 -0.77
CA VAL A 261 -4.28 17.96 -0.27
C VAL A 261 -3.58 17.65 1.06
N ASN A 262 -2.47 18.30 1.31
CA ASN A 262 -1.73 18.18 2.56
C ASN A 262 -1.51 19.53 3.25
N ASN A 263 -1.01 19.51 4.48
CA ASN A 263 -0.71 20.72 5.28
C ASN A 263 0.46 21.56 4.73
N SER A 264 1.20 21.08 3.74
CA SER A 264 2.17 21.86 2.98
C SER A 264 1.55 22.65 1.83
N SER A 265 0.22 22.63 1.69
CA SER A 265 -0.56 23.26 0.60
C SER A 265 -0.26 22.64 -0.79
N LEU A 266 0.23 21.40 -0.83
CA LEU A 266 0.37 20.65 -2.08
C LEU A 266 -0.98 20.04 -2.43
N ILE A 267 -1.46 20.33 -3.63
CA ILE A 267 -2.72 19.82 -4.18
C ILE A 267 -2.38 18.85 -5.30
N GLY A 268 -2.75 17.59 -5.13
CA GLY A 268 -2.60 16.57 -6.16
C GLY A 268 -3.96 16.22 -6.77
N VAL A 269 -4.02 16.16 -8.08
CA VAL A 269 -5.19 15.70 -8.83
C VAL A 269 -4.77 14.57 -9.76
N GLY A 270 -5.60 13.56 -9.88
CA GLY A 270 -5.40 12.44 -10.79
C GLY A 270 -6.69 12.14 -11.55
N TYR A 271 -6.59 11.85 -12.82
CA TYR A 271 -7.66 11.35 -13.66
C TYR A 271 -7.24 10.04 -14.29
N THR A 272 -8.05 9.01 -14.13
CA THR A 272 -7.79 7.70 -14.70
C THR A 272 -8.95 7.31 -15.61
N GLN A 273 -8.63 6.92 -16.84
CA GLN A 273 -9.59 6.53 -17.87
C GLN A 273 -9.20 5.19 -18.48
N THR A 274 -10.13 4.25 -18.52
CA THR A 274 -10.04 3.04 -19.36
C THR A 274 -10.52 3.40 -20.76
N LEU A 275 -9.59 3.52 -21.70
CA LEU A 275 -9.90 3.91 -23.08
C LEU A 275 -10.56 2.77 -23.87
N ARG A 276 -10.07 1.56 -23.64
CA ARG A 276 -10.60 0.28 -24.15
C ARG A 276 -10.30 -0.80 -23.11
N PRO A 277 -10.98 -1.96 -23.14
CA PRO A 277 -10.56 -3.11 -22.35
C PRO A 277 -9.07 -3.38 -22.55
N GLY A 278 -8.32 -3.44 -21.47
CA GLY A 278 -6.87 -3.61 -21.48
C GLY A 278 -6.04 -2.34 -21.69
N ILE A 279 -6.62 -1.16 -21.95
CA ILE A 279 -5.88 0.10 -22.12
C ILE A 279 -6.35 1.14 -21.11
N LYS A 280 -5.48 1.51 -20.16
CA LYS A 280 -5.78 2.44 -19.08
C LYS A 280 -4.80 3.61 -19.09
N LEU A 281 -5.33 4.82 -19.13
CA LEU A 281 -4.59 6.08 -19.11
C LEU A 281 -4.78 6.74 -17.75
N THR A 282 -3.69 7.22 -17.16
CA THR A 282 -3.69 8.01 -15.93
C THR A 282 -2.97 9.33 -16.18
N LEU A 283 -3.66 10.42 -15.95
CA LEU A 283 -3.12 11.78 -15.97
C LEU A 283 -3.06 12.30 -14.54
N SER A 284 -1.99 12.96 -14.15
CA SER A 284 -1.88 13.52 -12.82
C SER A 284 -1.17 14.87 -12.81
N ALA A 285 -1.54 15.74 -11.88
CA ALA A 285 -0.94 17.03 -11.66
C ALA A 285 -0.77 17.29 -10.16
N LEU A 286 0.41 17.75 -9.77
CA LEU A 286 0.69 18.27 -8.44
C LEU A 286 0.92 19.77 -8.55
N VAL A 287 0.16 20.54 -7.77
CA VAL A 287 0.23 21.99 -7.74
C VAL A 287 0.67 22.44 -6.36
N ASP A 288 1.66 23.31 -6.29
CA ASP A 288 2.02 24.00 -5.06
C ASP A 288 1.08 25.20 -4.86
N GLY A 289 0.17 25.08 -3.90
CA GLY A 289 -0.82 26.12 -3.60
C GLY A 289 -0.24 27.36 -2.94
N LYS A 290 0.98 27.31 -2.39
CA LYS A 290 1.68 28.48 -1.83
C LYS A 290 2.39 29.29 -2.91
N SER A 291 2.80 28.66 -4.00
CA SER A 291 3.68 29.23 -5.01
C SER A 291 3.14 28.99 -6.43
N ILE A 292 1.86 29.26 -6.66
CA ILE A 292 1.19 28.98 -7.94
C ILE A 292 1.92 29.60 -9.13
N ASN A 293 2.50 30.80 -8.96
CA ASN A 293 3.19 31.50 -10.03
C ASN A 293 4.70 31.27 -10.08
N ALA A 294 5.29 30.58 -9.11
CA ALA A 294 6.74 30.41 -8.99
C ALA A 294 7.25 29.08 -9.59
N GLY A 295 6.36 28.23 -10.12
CA GLY A 295 6.72 26.89 -10.61
C GLY A 295 6.71 25.83 -9.51
N GLY A 296 7.37 24.67 -9.77
CA GLY A 296 7.35 23.53 -8.84
C GLY A 296 6.16 22.59 -9.05
N HIS A 297 5.33 22.85 -10.07
CA HIS A 297 4.24 21.99 -10.47
C HIS A 297 4.76 20.76 -11.21
N LYS A 298 4.15 19.61 -10.97
CA LYS A 298 4.56 18.34 -11.57
C LYS A 298 3.38 17.74 -12.33
N LEU A 299 3.63 17.38 -13.57
CA LEU A 299 2.68 16.62 -14.38
C LEU A 299 3.15 15.16 -14.44
N GLY A 300 2.20 14.25 -14.52
CA GLY A 300 2.50 12.82 -14.66
C GLY A 300 1.55 12.16 -15.64
N LEU A 301 2.10 11.19 -16.36
CA LEU A 301 1.40 10.37 -17.35
C LEU A 301 1.65 8.90 -17.04
N GLY A 302 0.61 8.11 -16.99
CA GLY A 302 0.67 6.64 -16.88
C GLY A 302 -0.13 5.99 -18.00
N LEU A 303 0.45 5.02 -18.66
CA LEU A 303 -0.23 4.16 -19.63
C LEU A 303 -0.03 2.70 -19.24
N GLU A 304 -1.12 2.00 -19.01
CA GLU A 304 -1.15 0.55 -18.73
C GLU A 304 -1.82 -0.15 -19.91
N LEU A 305 -1.13 -1.17 -20.44
CA LEU A 305 -1.59 -2.01 -21.53
C LEU A 305 -1.65 -3.46 -21.04
N GLU A 306 -2.80 -4.10 -21.18
CA GLU A 306 -3.03 -5.49 -20.82
C GLU A 306 -3.59 -6.23 -22.04
N ALA A 307 -2.90 -7.30 -22.48
CA ALA A 307 -3.25 -8.09 -23.65
C ALA A 307 -3.27 -9.59 -23.33
#